data_2ca37cbe15fc59800a0f18b2438ae88b
#
_entry.id   2ca37cbe15fc59800a0f18b2438ae88b
#
_cell.length_a   1.000
_cell.length_b   1.000
_cell.length_c   1.000
_cell.angle_alpha   90.00
_cell.angle_beta   90.00
_cell.angle_gamma   90.00
#
_symmetry.space_group_name_H-M   'P 1'
#
loop_
_entity.id
_entity.type
_entity.pdbx_description
1 polymer ?
#
loop_
_entity_poly.entity_id
_entity_poly.type
_entity_poly.pdbx_seq_one_letter_code
_entity_poly.pdbx_strand_id
1 'polypeptide(L)'
;AVHQFMDRLKDVRFYGLHTGTLGFYSDYQDHEVDEFLDVLIHHEGKEEILSVLRGEVNGNCYYALNEIRVENAARTQVMDVYVNDIQLETFRGTGMCVCTQLGSTAYNRSLGGAVLQEGLDLIEMVEIAGIHHSKYRSLDAPLVLKSDSVIQFESESFEGALLGVDSDVYSLEDCKKIEIKICGARHIRVLRGKKVSYFDRLKTLY
;
A
#
# COMPACT_ATOMS: atom_id res chain seq x y z
N ALA A 1 -2.34 13.92 4.46
CA ALA A 1 -1.19 14.78 4.83
C ALA A 1 0.07 14.38 4.05
N VAL A 2 0.53 13.11 4.10
CA VAL A 2 1.82 12.71 3.46
C VAL A 2 1.82 12.95 1.96
N HIS A 3 0.72 12.68 1.24
CA HIS A 3 0.59 12.92 -0.21
C HIS A 3 0.91 14.36 -0.63
N GLN A 4 0.67 15.34 0.23
CA GLN A 4 1.00 16.75 -0.03
C GLN A 4 2.51 17.03 -0.10
N PHE A 5 3.33 16.10 0.40
CA PHE A 5 4.78 16.22 0.48
C PHE A 5 5.54 15.24 -0.41
N MET A 6 4.84 14.52 -1.32
CA MET A 6 5.46 13.47 -2.15
C MET A 6 6.70 13.93 -2.92
N ASP A 7 6.75 15.20 -3.35
CA ASP A 7 7.90 15.77 -4.06
C ASP A 7 9.03 16.25 -3.13
N ARG A 8 8.78 16.29 -1.82
CA ARG A 8 9.70 16.82 -0.80
C ARG A 8 10.03 15.81 0.31
N LEU A 9 9.75 14.52 0.10
CA LEU A 9 9.92 13.49 1.14
C LEU A 9 11.32 13.40 1.72
N LYS A 10 12.37 13.74 0.94
CA LYS A 10 13.78 13.75 1.43
C LYS A 10 14.03 14.83 2.49
N ASP A 11 13.24 15.91 2.48
CA ASP A 11 13.43 17.09 3.35
C ASP A 11 12.47 17.09 4.53
N VAL A 12 11.54 16.14 4.59
CA VAL A 12 10.45 16.09 5.58
C VAL A 12 10.55 14.85 6.43
N ARG A 13 10.36 15.02 7.73
CA ARG A 13 10.16 13.95 8.70
C ARG A 13 8.75 14.05 9.26
N PHE A 14 8.14 12.90 9.48
CA PHE A 14 6.77 12.82 9.97
C PHE A 14 6.76 12.31 11.41
N TYR A 15 5.93 12.95 12.23
CA TYR A 15 5.61 12.50 13.57
C TYR A 15 4.10 12.21 13.63
N GLY A 16 3.71 11.13 14.27
CA GLY A 16 2.31 10.75 14.44
C GLY A 16 1.75 11.24 15.79
N LEU A 17 0.90 12.25 15.77
CA LEU A 17 0.03 12.63 16.89
C LEU A 17 -1.42 12.29 16.55
N HIS A 18 -2.10 11.66 17.46
CA HIS A 18 -3.44 11.15 17.29
C HIS A 18 -4.47 12.04 17.99
N THR A 19 -5.43 12.57 17.21
CA THR A 19 -6.45 13.50 17.71
C THR A 19 -7.89 12.98 17.58
N GLY A 20 -8.07 11.70 17.31
CA GLY A 20 -9.38 11.07 17.10
C GLY A 20 -9.34 9.55 17.30
N THR A 21 -9.98 8.76 16.44
CA THR A 21 -9.91 7.30 16.49
C THR A 21 -8.52 6.80 16.09
N LEU A 22 -8.00 5.84 16.84
CA LEU A 22 -6.63 5.35 16.83
C LEU A 22 -6.01 5.15 15.44
N GLY A 23 -4.87 5.81 15.20
CA GLY A 23 -4.02 5.57 14.04
C GLY A 23 -2.89 4.61 14.38
N PHE A 24 -2.72 3.52 13.64
CA PHE A 24 -1.70 2.49 13.84
C PHE A 24 -0.26 3.05 13.91
N TYR A 25 -0.01 4.19 13.24
CA TYR A 25 1.30 4.81 13.14
C TYR A 25 1.45 6.11 13.96
N SER A 26 0.53 6.38 14.90
CA SER A 26 0.64 7.50 15.82
C SER A 26 1.18 7.02 17.15
N ASP A 27 2.27 7.62 17.62
CA ASP A 27 2.91 7.25 18.88
C ASP A 27 2.33 8.02 20.07
N TYR A 28 1.64 9.15 19.82
CA TYR A 28 1.10 10.05 20.84
C TYR A 28 -0.38 10.22 20.67
N GLN A 29 -1.06 10.42 21.79
CA GLN A 29 -2.48 10.78 21.85
C GLN A 29 -2.66 12.28 22.10
N ASP A 30 -3.87 12.80 21.93
CA ASP A 30 -4.19 14.22 22.10
C ASP A 30 -3.84 14.78 23.49
N HIS A 31 -3.95 13.98 24.53
CA HIS A 31 -3.58 14.37 25.90
C HIS A 31 -2.06 14.29 26.19
N GLU A 32 -1.26 13.82 25.25
CA GLU A 32 0.19 13.67 25.36
C GLU A 32 0.96 14.72 24.53
N VAL A 33 0.31 15.85 24.23
CA VAL A 33 0.87 16.93 23.38
C VAL A 33 2.15 17.50 24.00
N ASP A 34 2.22 17.66 25.31
CA ASP A 34 3.42 18.22 25.97
C ASP A 34 4.63 17.32 25.78
N GLU A 35 4.47 16.00 25.99
CA GLU A 35 5.52 15.00 25.75
C GLU A 35 5.93 14.95 24.27
N PHE A 36 4.94 15.04 23.36
CA PHE A 36 5.19 15.12 21.93
C PHE A 36 6.02 16.36 21.56
N LEU A 37 5.70 17.53 22.13
CA LEU A 37 6.44 18.77 21.88
C LEU A 37 7.87 18.71 22.41
N ASP A 38 8.10 18.08 23.56
CA ASP A 38 9.44 17.87 24.11
C ASP A 38 10.30 17.05 23.16
N VAL A 39 9.79 15.93 22.67
CA VAL A 39 10.50 15.09 21.68
C VAL A 39 10.75 15.83 20.38
N LEU A 40 9.79 16.62 19.91
CA LEU A 40 9.93 17.41 18.69
C LEU A 40 11.02 18.50 18.84
N ILE A 41 11.04 19.22 19.96
CA ILE A 41 11.99 20.31 20.24
C ILE A 41 13.42 19.76 20.41
N HIS A 42 13.58 18.66 21.10
CA HIS A 42 14.88 18.06 21.37
C HIS A 42 15.37 17.15 20.25
N HIS A 43 14.57 16.96 19.18
CA HIS A 43 14.85 16.03 18.07
C HIS A 43 15.15 14.60 18.55
N GLU A 44 14.53 14.19 19.63
CA GLU A 44 14.62 12.82 20.17
C GLU A 44 13.70 11.91 19.35
N GLY A 45 14.12 10.66 19.20
CA GLY A 45 13.35 9.65 18.51
C GLY A 45 14.19 8.78 17.59
N LYS A 46 13.64 7.62 17.26
CA LYS A 46 14.22 6.70 16.30
C LYS A 46 13.61 6.94 14.93
N GLU A 47 14.45 7.20 13.93
CA GLU A 47 13.99 7.30 12.53
C GLU A 47 13.64 5.89 12.01
N GLU A 48 12.43 5.76 11.48
CA GLU A 48 11.94 4.61 10.75
C GLU A 48 11.72 5.00 9.29
N ILE A 49 12.18 4.16 8.37
CA ILE A 49 12.04 4.38 6.93
C ILE A 49 10.93 3.47 6.42
N LEU A 50 9.90 4.07 5.82
CA LEU A 50 8.77 3.36 5.24
C LEU A 50 8.82 3.43 3.73
N SER A 51 8.56 2.31 3.09
CA SER A 51 8.52 2.17 1.64
C SER A 51 7.29 2.85 1.03
N VAL A 52 7.43 3.30 -0.21
CA VAL A 52 6.36 3.90 -1.02
C VAL A 52 6.19 3.05 -2.27
N LEU A 53 4.97 2.67 -2.60
CA LEU A 53 4.65 2.07 -3.90
C LEU A 53 4.65 3.13 -4.99
N ARG A 54 5.12 2.75 -6.16
CA ARG A 54 4.96 3.50 -7.40
C ARG A 54 4.14 2.67 -8.38
N GLY A 55 3.01 3.22 -8.82
CA GLY A 55 2.24 2.73 -9.96
C GLY A 55 2.57 3.55 -11.19
N GLU A 56 2.72 2.90 -12.35
CA GLU A 56 2.87 3.57 -13.63
C GLU A 56 1.75 3.16 -14.59
N VAL A 57 1.04 4.15 -15.12
CA VAL A 57 -0.08 3.98 -16.04
C VAL A 57 0.04 5.02 -17.15
N ASN A 58 0.15 4.59 -18.40
CA ASN A 58 0.26 5.48 -19.57
C ASN A 58 1.34 6.59 -19.40
N GLY A 59 2.49 6.25 -18.79
CA GLY A 59 3.60 7.17 -18.53
C GLY A 59 3.40 8.10 -17.33
N ASN A 60 2.24 8.07 -16.67
CA ASN A 60 2.01 8.80 -15.43
C ASN A 60 2.40 7.95 -14.22
N CYS A 61 3.01 8.59 -13.21
CA CYS A 61 3.42 7.93 -11.97
C CYS A 61 2.51 8.32 -10.82
N TYR A 62 2.07 7.32 -10.07
CA TYR A 62 1.24 7.44 -8.87
C TYR A 62 1.99 6.85 -7.68
N TYR A 63 1.80 7.40 -6.49
CA TYR A 63 2.54 6.98 -5.31
C TYR A 63 1.60 6.70 -4.14
N ALA A 64 1.72 5.53 -3.55
CA ALA A 64 0.92 5.12 -2.40
C ALA A 64 1.78 4.72 -1.21
N LEU A 65 1.23 4.93 -0.03
CA LEU A 65 1.77 4.51 1.24
C LEU A 65 1.27 3.12 1.61
N ASN A 66 -0.03 2.93 1.51
CA ASN A 66 -0.67 1.68 1.89
C ASN A 66 -0.76 0.75 0.69
N GLU A 67 -1.58 1.08 -0.29
CA GLU A 67 -1.84 0.19 -1.42
C GLU A 67 -2.13 0.92 -2.73
N ILE A 68 -1.85 0.22 -3.81
CA ILE A 68 -2.37 0.50 -5.15
C ILE A 68 -3.27 -0.67 -5.54
N ARG A 69 -4.49 -0.36 -6.00
CA ARG A 69 -5.45 -1.36 -6.41
C ARG A 69 -6.07 -1.04 -7.76
N VAL A 70 -6.38 -2.09 -8.49
CA VAL A 70 -7.16 -2.04 -9.72
C VAL A 70 -8.49 -2.67 -9.42
N GLU A 71 -9.59 -1.94 -9.57
CA GLU A 71 -10.93 -2.39 -9.23
C GLU A 71 -11.93 -2.05 -10.33
N ASN A 72 -12.79 -3.01 -10.68
CA ASN A 72 -13.94 -2.81 -11.54
C ASN A 72 -15.20 -3.29 -10.82
N ALA A 73 -15.87 -2.36 -10.13
CA ALA A 73 -17.06 -2.68 -9.35
C ALA A 73 -18.30 -2.97 -10.22
N ALA A 74 -18.32 -2.49 -11.45
CA ALA A 74 -19.47 -2.61 -12.34
C ALA A 74 -19.42 -3.88 -13.20
N ARG A 75 -18.23 -4.37 -13.51
CA ARG A 75 -18.01 -5.50 -14.42
C ARG A 75 -16.92 -6.42 -13.89
N THR A 76 -16.94 -7.66 -14.30
CA THR A 76 -15.83 -8.59 -14.06
C THR A 76 -14.61 -8.13 -14.85
N GLN A 77 -13.51 -7.84 -14.15
CA GLN A 77 -12.22 -7.55 -14.76
C GLN A 77 -11.50 -8.86 -15.09
N VAL A 78 -10.96 -8.94 -16.32
CA VAL A 78 -10.02 -9.99 -16.71
C VAL A 78 -8.69 -9.32 -17.00
N MET A 79 -7.61 -9.83 -16.40
CA MET A 79 -6.27 -9.32 -16.62
C MET A 79 -5.21 -10.41 -16.43
N ASP A 80 -4.15 -10.35 -17.21
CA ASP A 80 -2.96 -11.14 -17.03
C ASP A 80 -2.08 -10.48 -15.97
N VAL A 81 -1.64 -11.27 -15.02
CA VAL A 81 -0.81 -10.85 -13.89
C VAL A 81 0.59 -11.37 -14.10
N TYR A 82 1.57 -10.46 -14.05
CA TYR A 82 3.00 -10.80 -14.17
C TYR A 82 3.73 -10.40 -12.90
N VAL A 83 4.72 -11.20 -12.53
CA VAL A 83 5.69 -10.88 -11.48
C VAL A 83 7.08 -11.04 -12.08
N ASN A 84 7.87 -9.96 -12.11
CA ASN A 84 9.22 -9.93 -12.68
C ASN A 84 9.24 -10.46 -14.13
N ASP A 85 8.31 -9.95 -14.95
CA ASP A 85 8.10 -10.31 -16.36
C ASP A 85 7.66 -11.76 -16.60
N ILE A 86 7.39 -12.54 -15.56
CA ILE A 86 6.86 -13.91 -15.67
C ILE A 86 5.35 -13.87 -15.45
N GLN A 87 4.60 -14.34 -16.43
CA GLN A 87 3.15 -14.49 -16.28
C GLN A 87 2.85 -15.50 -15.18
N LEU A 88 2.18 -15.02 -14.13
CA LEU A 88 1.78 -15.84 -12.98
C LEU A 88 0.41 -16.49 -13.23
N GLU A 89 -0.55 -15.68 -13.67
CA GLU A 89 -1.94 -16.09 -13.81
C GLU A 89 -2.72 -15.19 -14.77
N THR A 90 -3.90 -15.66 -15.19
CA THR A 90 -4.94 -14.83 -15.78
C THR A 90 -6.07 -14.69 -14.76
N PHE A 91 -6.06 -13.55 -14.07
CA PHE A 91 -7.06 -13.22 -13.06
C PHE A 91 -8.41 -12.90 -13.68
N ARG A 92 -9.47 -13.29 -12.98
CA ARG A 92 -10.84 -12.86 -13.25
C ARG A 92 -11.56 -12.57 -11.94
N GLY A 93 -12.11 -11.38 -11.78
CA GLY A 93 -12.79 -10.97 -10.55
C GLY A 93 -13.11 -9.49 -10.52
N THR A 94 -13.19 -8.90 -9.34
CA THR A 94 -13.37 -7.46 -9.17
C THR A 94 -12.06 -6.71 -9.39
N GLY A 95 -10.93 -7.25 -8.93
CA GLY A 95 -9.64 -6.56 -9.08
C GLY A 95 -8.50 -7.19 -8.29
N MET A 96 -7.41 -6.44 -8.21
CA MET A 96 -6.18 -6.81 -7.50
C MET A 96 -5.72 -5.65 -6.63
N CYS A 97 -5.18 -5.96 -5.47
CA CYS A 97 -4.58 -5.02 -4.53
C CYS A 97 -3.11 -5.37 -4.32
N VAL A 98 -2.24 -4.37 -4.40
CA VAL A 98 -0.82 -4.50 -4.05
C VAL A 98 -0.55 -3.54 -2.90
N CYS A 99 -0.05 -4.04 -1.78
CA CYS A 99 0.23 -3.22 -0.61
C CYS A 99 1.69 -3.24 -0.18
N THR A 100 2.11 -2.19 0.50
CA THR A 100 3.35 -2.13 1.27
C THR A 100 3.19 -2.91 2.57
N GLN A 101 4.29 -3.09 3.28
CA GLN A 101 4.27 -3.59 4.66
C GLN A 101 3.37 -2.71 5.56
N LEU A 102 3.39 -1.38 5.38
CA LEU A 102 2.52 -0.42 6.06
C LEU A 102 1.04 -0.70 5.76
N GLY A 103 0.70 -0.87 4.48
CA GLY A 103 -0.66 -1.10 4.00
C GLY A 103 -1.22 -2.48 4.36
N SER A 104 -0.37 -3.42 4.81
CA SER A 104 -0.83 -4.76 5.17
C SER A 104 -1.87 -4.77 6.30
N THR A 105 -1.86 -3.75 7.15
CA THR A 105 -2.85 -3.56 8.23
C THR A 105 -4.05 -2.70 7.83
N ALA A 106 -4.08 -2.15 6.61
CA ALA A 106 -5.15 -1.32 6.06
C ALA A 106 -6.16 -2.15 5.25
N TYR A 107 -6.48 -1.72 4.03
CA TYR A 107 -7.46 -2.38 3.17
C TYR A 107 -7.10 -3.84 2.84
N ASN A 108 -5.82 -4.13 2.66
CA ASN A 108 -5.28 -5.48 2.46
C ASN A 108 -5.83 -6.50 3.46
N ARG A 109 -5.88 -6.13 4.75
CA ARG A 109 -6.44 -7.01 5.80
C ARG A 109 -7.92 -7.33 5.58
N SER A 110 -8.70 -6.37 5.07
CA SER A 110 -10.12 -6.57 4.75
C SER A 110 -10.33 -7.52 3.57
N LEU A 111 -9.31 -7.67 2.73
CA LEU A 111 -9.30 -8.62 1.61
C LEU A 111 -8.81 -10.02 2.00
N GLY A 112 -8.48 -10.24 3.28
CA GLY A 112 -7.93 -11.51 3.75
C GLY A 112 -6.40 -11.63 3.57
N GLY A 113 -5.72 -10.53 3.25
CA GLY A 113 -4.27 -10.49 3.17
C GLY A 113 -3.60 -10.66 4.52
N ALA A 114 -2.32 -11.04 4.50
CA ALA A 114 -1.50 -11.22 5.67
C ALA A 114 -1.12 -9.87 6.31
N VAL A 115 -0.93 -9.87 7.62
CA VAL A 115 -0.31 -8.74 8.31
C VAL A 115 1.21 -8.91 8.25
N LEU A 116 1.88 -8.01 7.57
CA LEU A 116 3.34 -8.01 7.43
C LEU A 116 3.97 -7.26 8.60
N GLN A 117 4.82 -7.95 9.35
CA GLN A 117 5.53 -7.33 10.48
C GLN A 117 6.44 -6.20 10.01
N GLU A 118 6.55 -5.13 10.80
CA GLU A 118 7.49 -4.05 10.53
C GLU A 118 8.95 -4.54 10.46
N GLY A 119 9.75 -3.89 9.61
CA GLY A 119 11.15 -4.25 9.40
C GLY A 119 11.37 -5.39 8.40
N LEU A 120 10.31 -5.97 7.84
CA LEU A 120 10.37 -6.88 6.72
C LEU A 120 10.26 -6.08 5.41
N ASP A 121 11.21 -6.27 4.52
CA ASP A 121 11.24 -5.59 3.22
C ASP A 121 10.43 -6.39 2.19
N LEU A 122 9.10 -6.33 2.33
CA LEU A 122 8.12 -7.12 1.60
C LEU A 122 6.99 -6.25 1.05
N ILE A 123 6.36 -6.74 -0.02
CA ILE A 123 5.08 -6.27 -0.54
C ILE A 123 4.13 -7.46 -0.62
N GLU A 124 2.85 -7.21 -0.72
CA GLU A 124 1.85 -8.26 -0.86
C GLU A 124 0.87 -7.92 -1.96
N MET A 125 0.46 -8.95 -2.70
CA MET A 125 -0.59 -8.88 -3.72
C MET A 125 -1.75 -9.79 -3.32
N VAL A 126 -2.98 -9.25 -3.39
CA VAL A 126 -4.21 -9.97 -3.01
C VAL A 126 -5.28 -9.77 -4.07
N GLU A 127 -5.99 -10.84 -4.40
CA GLU A 127 -7.16 -10.81 -5.27
C GLU A 127 -8.36 -10.12 -4.57
N ILE A 128 -9.13 -9.36 -5.34
CA ILE A 128 -10.39 -8.77 -4.88
C ILE A 128 -11.53 -9.52 -5.55
N ALA A 129 -12.24 -10.33 -4.76
CA ALA A 129 -13.37 -11.15 -5.21
C ALA A 129 -13.07 -11.93 -6.50
N GLY A 130 -12.00 -12.73 -6.46
CA GLY A 130 -11.61 -13.63 -7.56
C GLY A 130 -12.70 -14.62 -7.91
N ILE A 131 -12.90 -14.89 -9.20
CA ILE A 131 -13.84 -15.88 -9.72
C ILE A 131 -13.01 -17.04 -10.29
N HIS A 132 -12.95 -18.12 -9.54
CA HIS A 132 -12.20 -19.31 -9.95
C HIS A 132 -13.05 -20.20 -10.86
N HIS A 133 -12.52 -20.51 -12.03
CA HIS A 133 -13.16 -21.37 -13.01
C HIS A 133 -12.12 -22.21 -13.74
N SER A 134 -12.53 -23.29 -14.37
CA SER A 134 -11.63 -24.21 -15.10
C SER A 134 -10.76 -23.51 -16.17
N LYS A 135 -11.22 -22.38 -16.73
CA LYS A 135 -10.47 -21.57 -17.71
C LYS A 135 -9.62 -20.47 -17.08
N TYR A 136 -9.93 -20.03 -15.87
CA TYR A 136 -9.26 -18.94 -15.19
C TYR A 136 -8.78 -19.47 -13.85
N ARG A 137 -7.53 -19.91 -13.84
CA ARG A 137 -6.87 -20.41 -12.64
C ARG A 137 -6.03 -19.29 -12.10
N SER A 138 -6.44 -18.75 -10.98
CA SER A 138 -5.66 -17.81 -10.21
C SER A 138 -5.15 -18.48 -8.93
N LEU A 139 -4.25 -17.82 -8.24
CA LEU A 139 -3.57 -18.34 -7.05
C LEU A 139 -4.54 -18.60 -5.90
N ASP A 140 -5.60 -17.80 -5.80
CA ASP A 140 -6.62 -17.88 -4.73
C ASP A 140 -6.03 -17.80 -3.32
N ALA A 141 -4.94 -17.05 -3.19
CA ALA A 141 -4.25 -16.81 -1.93
C ALA A 141 -3.46 -15.51 -1.96
N PRO A 142 -3.30 -14.83 -0.83
CA PRO A 142 -2.38 -13.71 -0.71
C PRO A 142 -0.95 -14.11 -1.09
N LEU A 143 -0.30 -13.33 -1.94
CA LEU A 143 1.06 -13.56 -2.40
C LEU A 143 2.02 -12.53 -1.80
N VAL A 144 2.86 -12.98 -0.87
CA VAL A 144 3.92 -12.15 -0.29
C VAL A 144 5.17 -12.22 -1.15
N LEU A 145 5.69 -11.07 -1.53
CA LEU A 145 6.80 -10.90 -2.45
C LEU A 145 7.92 -10.07 -1.81
N LYS A 146 9.12 -10.18 -2.36
CA LYS A 146 10.22 -9.26 -2.03
C LYS A 146 9.87 -7.85 -2.49
N SER A 147 10.38 -6.84 -1.81
CA SER A 147 10.16 -5.43 -2.15
C SER A 147 10.72 -5.02 -3.51
N ASP A 148 11.73 -5.75 -4.02
CA ASP A 148 12.31 -5.51 -5.35
C ASP A 148 11.48 -6.12 -6.50
N SER A 149 10.39 -6.81 -6.18
CA SER A 149 9.50 -7.39 -7.20
C SER A 149 8.75 -6.30 -7.97
N VAL A 150 8.59 -6.55 -9.27
CA VAL A 150 7.79 -5.74 -10.19
C VAL A 150 6.53 -6.51 -10.54
N ILE A 151 5.37 -5.93 -10.24
CA ILE A 151 4.05 -6.51 -10.55
C ILE A 151 3.48 -5.75 -11.74
N GLN A 152 2.94 -6.49 -12.72
CA GLN A 152 2.31 -5.88 -13.88
C GLN A 152 0.93 -6.50 -14.09
N PHE A 153 -0.03 -5.67 -14.44
CA PHE A 153 -1.38 -6.05 -14.85
C PHE A 153 -1.58 -5.63 -16.29
N GLU A 154 -1.94 -6.57 -17.16
CA GLU A 154 -2.25 -6.33 -18.55
C GLU A 154 -3.68 -6.79 -18.87
N SER A 155 -4.42 -6.01 -19.64
CA SER A 155 -5.78 -6.35 -20.04
C SER A 155 -6.11 -5.81 -21.44
N GLU A 156 -6.92 -6.56 -22.17
CA GLU A 156 -7.50 -6.08 -23.41
C GLU A 156 -8.37 -4.83 -23.20
N SER A 157 -9.01 -4.71 -22.02
CA SER A 157 -9.80 -3.55 -21.64
C SER A 157 -9.85 -3.37 -20.13
N PHE A 158 -9.55 -2.14 -19.69
CA PHE A 158 -9.83 -1.65 -18.33
C PHE A 158 -11.06 -0.71 -18.33
N GLU A 159 -11.98 -0.84 -19.33
CA GLU A 159 -13.20 -0.04 -19.36
C GLU A 159 -14.00 -0.15 -18.07
N GLY A 160 -14.26 0.99 -17.42
CA GLY A 160 -14.96 1.08 -16.15
C GLY A 160 -14.13 0.68 -14.94
N ALA A 161 -12.87 0.29 -15.12
CA ALA A 161 -11.95 0.03 -14.03
C ALA A 161 -11.35 1.32 -13.49
N LEU A 162 -11.01 1.29 -12.20
CA LEU A 162 -10.41 2.39 -11.44
C LEU A 162 -9.08 1.96 -10.86
N LEU A 163 -8.13 2.89 -10.85
CA LEU A 163 -6.90 2.79 -10.07
C LEU A 163 -7.12 3.48 -8.73
N GLY A 164 -7.17 2.73 -7.65
CA GLY A 164 -7.12 3.26 -6.30
C GLY A 164 -5.67 3.43 -5.85
N VAL A 165 -5.33 4.60 -5.34
CA VAL A 165 -4.00 4.93 -4.80
C VAL A 165 -4.19 5.51 -3.41
N ASP A 166 -4.09 4.68 -2.39
CA ASP A 166 -4.57 5.01 -1.04
C ASP A 166 -6.03 5.50 -1.07
N SER A 167 -6.29 6.78 -0.77
CA SER A 167 -7.62 7.40 -0.81
C SER A 167 -7.99 8.02 -2.16
N ASP A 168 -7.04 8.14 -3.07
CA ASP A 168 -7.26 8.78 -4.37
C ASP A 168 -7.69 7.75 -5.41
N VAL A 169 -8.49 8.18 -6.39
CA VAL A 169 -9.06 7.32 -7.43
C VAL A 169 -8.89 7.95 -8.80
N TYR A 170 -8.44 7.15 -9.76
CA TYR A 170 -8.20 7.56 -11.14
C TYR A 170 -8.86 6.60 -12.11
N SER A 171 -9.31 7.10 -13.28
CA SER A 171 -9.85 6.24 -14.35
C SER A 171 -8.72 5.47 -15.04
N LEU A 172 -9.00 4.22 -15.40
CA LEU A 172 -8.13 3.37 -16.21
C LEU A 172 -8.61 3.21 -17.66
N GLU A 173 -9.54 4.07 -18.08
CA GLU A 173 -9.93 4.12 -19.49
C GLU A 173 -8.68 4.36 -20.38
N ASP A 174 -8.63 3.71 -21.53
CA ASP A 174 -7.49 3.76 -22.47
C ASP A 174 -6.16 3.18 -21.92
N CYS A 175 -6.20 2.51 -20.79
CA CYS A 175 -5.06 1.77 -20.25
C CYS A 175 -5.03 0.33 -20.79
N LYS A 176 -3.82 -0.21 -21.00
CA LYS A 176 -3.60 -1.63 -21.34
C LYS A 176 -2.67 -2.32 -20.38
N LYS A 177 -1.83 -1.54 -19.70
CA LYS A 177 -0.80 -2.04 -18.80
C LYS A 177 -0.61 -1.12 -17.60
N ILE A 178 -0.47 -1.73 -16.45
CA ILE A 178 -0.16 -1.08 -15.18
C ILE A 178 1.06 -1.77 -14.60
N GLU A 179 2.06 -1.01 -14.17
CA GLU A 179 3.23 -1.52 -13.46
C GLU A 179 3.24 -0.99 -12.02
N ILE A 180 3.47 -1.85 -11.05
CA ILE A 180 3.51 -1.52 -9.63
C ILE A 180 4.79 -2.09 -9.01
N LYS A 181 5.54 -1.24 -8.29
CA LYS A 181 6.75 -1.62 -7.57
C LYS A 181 7.04 -0.66 -6.43
N ILE A 182 7.98 -1.01 -5.55
CA ILE A 182 8.52 -0.05 -4.58
C ILE A 182 9.29 1.05 -5.31
N CYS A 183 9.05 2.28 -4.90
CA CYS A 183 9.77 3.44 -5.41
C CYS A 183 11.13 3.58 -4.70
N GLY A 184 12.22 3.15 -5.35
CA GLY A 184 13.56 3.24 -4.76
C GLY A 184 14.05 4.67 -4.48
N ALA A 185 13.48 5.67 -5.16
CA ALA A 185 13.84 7.09 -5.00
C ALA A 185 13.05 7.83 -3.92
N ARG A 186 11.95 7.26 -3.42
CA ARG A 186 11.05 7.88 -2.45
C ARG A 186 10.78 6.94 -1.29
N HIS A 187 10.95 7.45 -0.09
CA HIS A 187 10.60 6.78 1.16
C HIS A 187 10.16 7.83 2.16
N ILE A 188 9.41 7.40 3.16
CA ILE A 188 8.92 8.27 4.23
C ILE A 188 9.79 8.05 5.45
N ARG A 189 10.18 9.14 6.07
CA ARG A 189 10.90 9.14 7.35
C ARG A 189 9.93 9.47 8.46
N VAL A 190 9.63 8.49 9.30
CA VAL A 190 8.80 8.66 10.48
C VAL A 190 9.71 8.66 11.70
N LEU A 191 9.54 9.64 12.56
CA LEU A 191 10.25 9.70 13.83
C LEU A 191 9.36 9.13 14.94
N ARG A 192 9.85 8.06 15.56
CA ARG A 192 9.22 7.36 16.67
C ARG A 192 9.75 7.92 17.99
N GLY A 193 8.91 8.66 18.70
CA GLY A 193 9.28 9.25 19.99
C GLY A 193 9.10 8.30 21.16
N LYS A 194 8.12 7.39 21.08
CA LYS A 194 7.86 6.38 22.11
C LYS A 194 8.32 5.00 21.69
N LYS A 195 8.75 4.20 22.67
CA LYS A 195 9.04 2.78 22.48
C LYS A 195 7.76 1.95 22.58
N VAL A 196 6.80 2.22 21.70
CA VAL A 196 5.60 1.37 21.57
C VAL A 196 5.96 0.19 20.68
N SER A 197 5.76 -1.04 21.16
CA SER A 197 6.07 -2.22 20.36
C SER A 197 5.09 -2.36 19.19
N TYR A 198 5.55 -2.94 18.09
CA TYR A 198 4.70 -3.28 16.96
C TYR A 198 3.47 -4.09 17.38
N PHE A 199 3.66 -5.07 18.29
CA PHE A 199 2.57 -5.93 18.75
C PHE A 199 1.55 -5.19 19.63
N ASP A 200 1.96 -4.17 20.37
CA ASP A 200 1.02 -3.33 21.13
C ASP A 200 0.19 -2.46 20.17
N ARG A 201 0.81 -1.91 19.14
CA ARG A 201 0.06 -1.25 18.06
C ARG A 201 -0.91 -2.21 17.36
N LEU A 202 -0.47 -3.43 17.08
CA LEU A 202 -1.30 -4.42 16.41
C LEU A 202 -2.57 -4.76 17.21
N LYS A 203 -2.50 -4.83 18.55
CA LYS A 203 -3.66 -5.03 19.44
C LYS A 203 -4.73 -3.95 19.31
N THR A 204 -4.38 -2.78 18.83
CA THR A 204 -5.33 -1.67 18.67
C THR A 204 -6.24 -1.82 17.44
N LEU A 205 -5.99 -2.81 16.59
CA LEU A 205 -6.79 -3.09 15.39
C LEU A 205 -7.99 -4.01 15.65
N TYR A 206 -8.16 -4.53 16.86
CA TYR A 206 -9.28 -5.43 17.26
C TYR A 206 -9.69 -5.24 18.71
#